data_911fc2399a17a1da35fa22f87614cbf4
#
_entry.id   911fc2399a17a1da35fa22f87614cbf4
#
_cell.length_a   1.000
_cell.length_b   1.000
_cell.length_c   1.000
_cell.angle_alpha   90.00
_cell.angle_beta   90.00
_cell.angle_gamma   90.00
#
_symmetry.space_group_name_H-M   'P 1'
#
loop_
_entity.id
_entity.type
_entity.pdbx_description
1 polymer ?
#
loop_
_entity_poly.entity_id
_entity_poly.type
_entity_poly.pdbx_seq_one_letter_code
_entity_poly.pdbx_strand_id
1 'polypeptide(L)'
;MREKKKKRFTWKKYHRWFGLVLSVFMLVFCVSGIILNHRQLFAGCEVSRSLMPSAYHIKNFNNGIIKGSIKINHRISKTPSDSILAYGYGGVWLTDAEMKTWKDFNKGLPKNVDGRNIRNIVQTKNGEIWCAAMMDVYRFDGKEWKMFPLADNEERIADITLTKDSTSIIAMTRSAVYEISGKKTDAANEKRDAISEKANVTRKIIGQPEGFVPEVTLFKTVWNLHSGAFFGLAGRLVVDAIAIVLIILSITGIILFILPYRIRRQKRLQARESMLKLGKQMVFNAKWHNKLGYATIILTLWLAITGMCLRPPLMIPLAMNKTTEKVKDGNVWHDKL
;
A
#
# COMPACT_ATOMS: atom_id res chain seq x y z
N MET A 1 50.24 40.42 20.96
CA MET A 1 48.99 40.29 20.19
C MET A 1 48.72 38.82 19.88
N ARG A 2 47.72 38.16 20.46
CA ARG A 2 47.34 36.79 20.16
C ARG A 2 46.42 36.83 18.92
N GLU A 3 46.89 36.36 17.79
CA GLU A 3 46.04 36.15 16.60
C GLU A 3 44.87 35.23 16.95
N LYS A 4 43.65 35.73 16.83
CA LYS A 4 42.42 34.94 16.88
C LYS A 4 42.43 33.99 15.70
N LYS A 5 42.80 32.71 15.90
CA LYS A 5 42.61 31.65 14.88
C LYS A 5 41.15 31.66 14.46
N LYS A 6 40.86 32.08 13.20
CA LYS A 6 39.54 31.96 12.56
C LYS A 6 39.07 30.53 12.69
N LYS A 7 37.96 30.29 13.38
CA LYS A 7 37.34 28.97 13.48
C LYS A 7 37.00 28.50 12.04
N ARG A 8 37.82 27.58 11.51
CA ARG A 8 37.50 26.96 10.21
C ARG A 8 36.14 26.25 10.33
N PHE A 9 35.24 26.59 9.42
CA PHE A 9 33.97 25.92 9.22
C PHE A 9 34.26 24.44 8.88
N THR A 10 33.86 23.50 9.72
CA THR A 10 34.12 22.08 9.53
C THR A 10 32.82 21.36 9.19
N TRP A 11 32.63 21.05 7.92
CA TRP A 11 31.49 20.26 7.42
C TRP A 11 31.24 19.00 8.25
N LYS A 12 32.29 18.34 8.73
CA LYS A 12 32.21 17.15 9.62
C LYS A 12 31.40 17.42 10.89
N LYS A 13 31.48 18.62 11.47
CA LYS A 13 30.74 18.97 12.68
C LYS A 13 29.24 19.06 12.39
N TYR A 14 28.88 19.71 11.30
CA TYR A 14 27.48 19.85 10.90
C TYR A 14 26.88 18.52 10.49
N HIS A 15 27.57 17.76 9.62
CA HIS A 15 27.14 16.43 9.24
C HIS A 15 26.89 15.53 10.47
N ARG A 16 27.76 15.60 11.47
CA ARG A 16 27.62 14.78 12.69
C ARG A 16 26.36 15.13 13.50
N TRP A 17 26.02 16.40 13.67
CA TRP A 17 24.88 16.82 14.48
C TRP A 17 23.55 16.70 13.71
N PHE A 18 23.52 17.21 12.49
CA PHE A 18 22.33 17.05 11.63
C PHE A 18 22.09 15.58 11.29
N GLY A 19 23.15 14.82 11.01
CA GLY A 19 23.08 13.41 10.74
C GLY A 19 22.50 12.61 11.90
N LEU A 20 22.81 12.96 13.16
CA LEU A 20 22.20 12.30 14.33
C LEU A 20 20.69 12.53 14.38
N VAL A 21 20.24 13.77 14.25
CA VAL A 21 18.81 14.09 14.26
C VAL A 21 18.08 13.44 13.10
N LEU A 22 18.63 13.58 11.90
CA LEU A 22 18.01 13.03 10.69
C LEU A 22 18.04 11.50 10.65
N SER A 23 19.03 10.84 11.27
CA SER A 23 19.13 9.37 11.25
C SER A 23 17.92 8.68 11.87
N VAL A 24 17.30 9.26 12.91
CA VAL A 24 16.09 8.70 13.53
C VAL A 24 14.92 8.73 12.54
N PHE A 25 14.71 9.87 11.87
CA PHE A 25 13.67 10.00 10.85
C PHE A 25 13.95 9.11 9.63
N MET A 26 15.20 9.01 9.19
CA MET A 26 15.61 8.15 8.09
C MET A 26 15.34 6.67 8.38
N LEU A 27 15.58 6.20 9.60
CA LEU A 27 15.23 4.83 9.99
C LEU A 27 13.72 4.58 9.83
N VAL A 28 12.89 5.48 10.35
CA VAL A 28 11.43 5.38 10.24
C VAL A 28 10.98 5.42 8.78
N PHE A 29 11.51 6.34 7.98
CA PHE A 29 11.13 6.49 6.58
C PHE A 29 11.56 5.31 5.72
N CYS A 30 12.78 4.79 5.91
CA CYS A 30 13.26 3.64 5.15
C CYS A 30 12.48 2.37 5.50
N VAL A 31 12.25 2.09 6.78
CA VAL A 31 11.46 0.93 7.20
C VAL A 31 10.02 1.03 6.69
N SER A 32 9.36 2.17 6.86
CA SER A 32 8.01 2.38 6.36
C SER A 32 7.93 2.33 4.83
N GLY A 33 8.95 2.82 4.12
CA GLY A 33 9.05 2.75 2.67
C GLY A 33 9.09 1.31 2.15
N ILE A 34 9.92 0.46 2.75
CA ILE A 34 9.99 -0.98 2.42
C ILE A 34 8.64 -1.66 2.67
N ILE A 35 8.00 -1.39 3.82
CA ILE A 35 6.68 -1.94 4.14
C ILE A 35 5.63 -1.51 3.09
N LEU A 36 5.64 -0.26 2.67
CA LEU A 36 4.70 0.26 1.67
C LEU A 36 4.95 -0.32 0.27
N ASN A 37 6.20 -0.57 -0.11
CA ASN A 37 6.54 -1.21 -1.38
C ASN A 37 6.08 -2.68 -1.43
N HIS A 38 6.06 -3.36 -0.29
CA HIS A 38 5.69 -4.76 -0.17
C HIS A 38 4.42 -4.95 0.68
N ARG A 39 3.44 -4.09 0.47
CA ARG A 39 2.21 -4.04 1.26
C ARG A 39 1.52 -5.40 1.42
N GLN A 40 1.52 -6.24 0.38
CA GLN A 40 0.86 -7.55 0.42
C GLN A 40 1.47 -8.47 1.48
N LEU A 41 2.80 -8.42 1.68
CA LEU A 41 3.50 -9.21 2.71
C LEU A 41 3.11 -8.79 4.13
N PHE A 42 2.75 -7.51 4.31
CA PHE A 42 2.43 -6.92 5.61
C PHE A 42 0.92 -6.70 5.82
N ALA A 43 0.08 -7.10 4.86
CA ALA A 43 -1.37 -6.87 4.92
C ALA A 43 -2.06 -7.57 6.10
N GLY A 44 -1.45 -8.63 6.66
CA GLY A 44 -1.94 -9.34 7.85
C GLY A 44 -1.35 -8.84 9.18
N CYS A 45 -0.43 -7.86 9.16
CA CYS A 45 0.16 -7.33 10.38
C CYS A 45 -0.78 -6.32 11.04
N GLU A 46 -1.24 -6.62 12.25
CA GLU A 46 -2.06 -5.73 13.06
C GLU A 46 -1.24 -5.07 14.16
N VAL A 47 -1.41 -3.76 14.31
CA VAL A 47 -0.77 -2.97 15.38
C VAL A 47 -1.86 -2.34 16.23
N SER A 48 -1.71 -2.46 17.57
CA SER A 48 -2.68 -1.86 18.50
C SER A 48 -2.73 -0.34 18.34
N ARG A 49 -3.94 0.20 18.23
CA ARG A 49 -4.16 1.65 18.20
C ARG A 49 -3.90 2.36 19.52
N SER A 50 -3.74 1.61 20.61
CA SER A 50 -3.38 2.18 21.92
C SER A 50 -2.07 2.97 21.92
N LEU A 51 -1.18 2.67 20.94
CA LEU A 51 0.08 3.39 20.74
C LEU A 51 -0.07 4.69 19.95
N MET A 52 -1.24 4.97 19.39
CA MET A 52 -1.50 6.15 18.57
C MET A 52 -1.93 7.35 19.43
N PRO A 53 -1.60 8.59 19.00
CA PRO A 53 -2.16 9.79 19.62
C PRO A 53 -3.69 9.77 19.63
N SER A 54 -4.32 10.36 20.65
CA SER A 54 -5.78 10.36 20.84
C SER A 54 -6.58 10.89 19.63
N ALA A 55 -6.00 11.77 18.84
CA ALA A 55 -6.61 12.29 17.62
C ALA A 55 -6.86 11.19 16.56
N TYR A 56 -6.13 10.08 16.62
CA TYR A 56 -6.23 8.94 15.68
C TYR A 56 -7.00 7.76 16.27
N HIS A 57 -7.54 7.89 17.47
CA HIS A 57 -8.40 6.86 18.03
C HIS A 57 -9.73 6.80 17.28
N ILE A 58 -10.31 5.59 17.20
CA ILE A 58 -11.64 5.39 16.62
C ILE A 58 -12.66 6.04 17.56
N LYS A 59 -13.42 7.00 17.05
CA LYS A 59 -14.41 7.78 17.84
C LYS A 59 -15.80 7.17 17.77
N ASN A 60 -16.11 6.45 16.70
CA ASN A 60 -17.40 5.79 16.51
C ASN A 60 -17.23 4.58 15.58
N PHE A 61 -18.26 3.74 15.51
CA PHE A 61 -18.24 2.52 14.69
C PHE A 61 -17.95 2.82 13.21
N ASN A 62 -18.55 3.84 12.64
CA ASN A 62 -18.33 4.15 11.23
C ASN A 62 -16.93 4.67 10.96
N ASN A 63 -16.44 5.67 11.63
CA ASN A 63 -15.10 6.28 11.48
C ASN A 63 -14.43 6.04 10.08
N GLY A 64 -15.22 6.13 9.00
CA GLY A 64 -14.79 5.87 7.62
C GLY A 64 -14.72 4.38 7.23
N ILE A 65 -15.17 3.45 8.07
CA ILE A 65 -15.15 2.01 7.80
C ILE A 65 -16.20 1.65 6.74
N ILE A 66 -17.42 2.22 6.85
CA ILE A 66 -18.52 1.98 5.92
C ILE A 66 -18.37 2.93 4.73
N LYS A 67 -18.42 2.39 3.53
CA LYS A 67 -18.36 3.12 2.26
C LYS A 67 -19.71 3.18 1.54
N GLY A 68 -20.53 2.17 1.74
CA GLY A 68 -21.82 2.07 1.10
C GLY A 68 -22.70 1.02 1.73
N SER A 69 -23.92 0.98 1.24
CA SER A 69 -24.90 -0.01 1.64
C SER A 69 -25.79 -0.40 0.47
N ILE A 70 -26.34 -1.60 0.51
CA ILE A 70 -27.30 -2.09 -0.45
C ILE A 70 -28.47 -2.75 0.29
N LYS A 71 -29.70 -2.46 -0.14
CA LYS A 71 -30.88 -3.18 0.32
C LYS A 71 -30.96 -4.52 -0.42
N ILE A 72 -31.07 -5.61 0.32
CA ILE A 72 -31.19 -6.96 -0.23
C ILE A 72 -32.63 -7.48 -0.11
N ASN A 73 -33.03 -8.30 -1.08
CA ASN A 73 -34.35 -8.93 -1.05
C ASN A 73 -34.40 -10.06 -0.01
N HIS A 74 -35.58 -10.24 0.63
CA HIS A 74 -35.83 -11.04 1.83
C HIS A 74 -35.43 -12.53 1.84
N ARG A 75 -34.86 -13.09 0.79
CA ARG A 75 -34.49 -14.52 0.74
C ARG A 75 -33.33 -14.91 1.68
N ILE A 76 -32.60 -13.94 2.23
CA ILE A 76 -31.37 -14.19 3.01
C ILE A 76 -31.58 -13.92 4.50
N SER A 77 -32.45 -12.98 4.86
CA SER A 77 -32.76 -12.68 6.24
C SER A 77 -34.10 -13.30 6.64
N LYS A 78 -34.10 -14.05 7.75
CA LYS A 78 -35.35 -14.61 8.33
C LYS A 78 -36.24 -13.53 8.96
N THR A 79 -35.72 -12.33 9.17
CA THR A 79 -36.41 -11.18 9.75
C THR A 79 -36.52 -10.05 8.71
N PRO A 80 -37.74 -9.54 8.49
CA PRO A 80 -37.97 -8.42 7.52
C PRO A 80 -37.20 -7.13 7.84
N SER A 81 -36.79 -6.94 9.09
CA SER A 81 -36.06 -5.77 9.58
C SER A 81 -34.61 -5.74 9.11
N ASP A 82 -33.98 -6.91 8.93
CA ASP A 82 -32.55 -7.03 8.64
C ASP A 82 -32.35 -7.21 7.14
N SER A 83 -32.40 -6.14 6.37
CA SER A 83 -32.35 -6.23 4.90
C SER A 83 -31.32 -5.35 4.24
N ILE A 84 -30.39 -4.78 5.01
CA ILE A 84 -29.34 -3.90 4.48
C ILE A 84 -27.98 -4.53 4.74
N LEU A 85 -27.18 -4.68 3.68
CA LEU A 85 -25.75 -4.97 3.78
C LEU A 85 -24.99 -3.66 3.70
N ALA A 86 -24.29 -3.31 4.77
CA ALA A 86 -23.34 -2.22 4.80
C ALA A 86 -21.94 -2.79 4.58
N TYR A 87 -21.12 -2.10 3.77
CA TYR A 87 -19.80 -2.58 3.37
C TYR A 87 -18.75 -1.49 3.35
N GLY A 88 -17.50 -1.89 3.44
CA GLY A 88 -16.40 -0.94 3.37
C GLY A 88 -15.05 -1.55 3.76
N TYR A 89 -14.24 -0.82 4.51
CA TYR A 89 -12.89 -1.26 4.91
C TYR A 89 -12.89 -2.38 5.95
N GLY A 90 -13.96 -2.54 6.70
CA GLY A 90 -14.11 -3.57 7.73
C GLY A 90 -14.81 -4.85 7.24
N GLY A 91 -15.10 -4.95 5.94
CA GLY A 91 -15.84 -6.07 5.36
C GLY A 91 -17.33 -5.77 5.15
N VAL A 92 -18.18 -6.77 5.38
CA VAL A 92 -19.62 -6.71 5.15
C VAL A 92 -20.35 -6.93 6.48
N TRP A 93 -21.38 -6.13 6.71
CA TRP A 93 -22.22 -6.18 7.90
C TRP A 93 -23.69 -6.18 7.51
N LEU A 94 -24.46 -7.06 8.12
CA LEU A 94 -25.91 -7.06 8.00
C LEU A 94 -26.48 -6.13 9.07
N THR A 95 -27.38 -5.23 8.68
CA THR A 95 -27.98 -4.26 9.58
C THR A 95 -29.47 -4.06 9.29
N ASP A 96 -30.17 -3.50 10.24
CA ASP A 96 -31.57 -3.06 10.10
C ASP A 96 -31.68 -1.71 9.36
N ALA A 97 -32.89 -1.31 9.03
CA ALA A 97 -33.17 -0.06 8.33
C ALA A 97 -32.76 1.19 9.12
N GLU A 98 -32.68 1.10 10.43
CA GLU A 98 -32.28 2.17 11.33
C GLU A 98 -30.78 2.16 11.66
N MET A 99 -30.04 1.16 11.15
CA MET A 99 -28.60 0.95 11.38
C MET A 99 -28.21 0.85 12.87
N LYS A 100 -29.12 0.32 13.70
CA LYS A 100 -28.91 0.15 15.13
C LYS A 100 -28.34 -1.21 15.49
N THR A 101 -28.72 -2.26 14.78
CA THR A 101 -28.25 -3.62 15.00
C THR A 101 -27.26 -4.04 13.92
N TRP A 102 -26.16 -4.66 14.32
CA TRP A 102 -25.10 -5.06 13.41
C TRP A 102 -24.75 -6.53 13.61
N LYS A 103 -24.78 -7.29 12.53
CA LYS A 103 -24.38 -8.71 12.50
C LYS A 103 -23.22 -8.88 11.54
N ASP A 104 -22.18 -9.61 11.97
CA ASP A 104 -21.05 -9.97 11.11
C ASP A 104 -21.52 -10.81 9.92
N PHE A 105 -21.23 -10.35 8.72
CA PHE A 105 -21.58 -11.02 7.47
C PHE A 105 -20.33 -11.37 6.66
N ASN A 106 -19.20 -11.58 7.33
CA ASN A 106 -17.88 -11.75 6.71
C ASN A 106 -17.42 -13.19 6.55
N LYS A 107 -18.23 -14.18 6.92
CA LYS A 107 -17.83 -15.58 6.83
C LYS A 107 -17.42 -15.95 5.40
N GLY A 108 -16.20 -16.49 5.22
CA GLY A 108 -15.63 -16.82 3.91
C GLY A 108 -14.73 -15.74 3.31
N LEU A 109 -14.83 -14.48 3.77
CA LEU A 109 -13.88 -13.44 3.36
C LEU A 109 -12.56 -13.57 4.13
N PRO A 110 -11.40 -13.36 3.47
CA PRO A 110 -10.11 -13.33 4.15
C PRO A 110 -10.06 -12.28 5.26
N LYS A 111 -9.36 -12.59 6.35
CA LYS A 111 -9.24 -11.65 7.51
C LYS A 111 -8.22 -10.55 7.31
N ASN A 112 -7.56 -10.48 6.17
CA ASN A 112 -6.57 -9.45 5.87
C ASN A 112 -7.23 -8.14 5.39
N VAL A 113 -6.46 -7.06 5.35
CA VAL A 113 -6.91 -5.71 4.95
C VAL A 113 -7.48 -5.69 3.53
N ASP A 114 -6.92 -6.46 2.61
CA ASP A 114 -7.36 -6.46 1.22
C ASP A 114 -8.65 -7.25 1.02
N GLY A 115 -8.80 -8.40 1.68
CA GLY A 115 -10.04 -9.20 1.66
C GLY A 115 -11.21 -8.54 2.37
N ARG A 116 -10.93 -7.66 3.35
CA ARG A 116 -11.97 -6.89 4.09
C ARG A 116 -12.23 -5.52 3.47
N ASN A 117 -11.49 -5.10 2.46
CA ASN A 117 -11.69 -3.83 1.79
C ASN A 117 -12.69 -3.99 0.64
N ILE A 118 -13.97 -4.02 0.99
CA ILE A 118 -15.04 -4.18 0.03
C ILE A 118 -15.25 -2.88 -0.75
N ARG A 119 -15.25 -3.00 -2.08
CA ARG A 119 -15.45 -1.89 -3.02
C ARG A 119 -16.92 -1.63 -3.24
N ASN A 120 -17.64 -2.68 -3.58
CA ASN A 120 -19.07 -2.63 -3.83
C ASN A 120 -19.71 -4.00 -3.63
N ILE A 121 -21.03 -4.00 -3.45
CA ILE A 121 -21.87 -5.20 -3.40
C ILE A 121 -23.03 -4.98 -4.35
N VAL A 122 -23.37 -5.99 -5.14
CA VAL A 122 -24.54 -6.00 -6.02
C VAL A 122 -25.36 -7.24 -5.83
N GLN A 123 -26.66 -7.13 -6.06
CA GLN A 123 -27.60 -8.26 -6.08
C GLN A 123 -28.22 -8.39 -7.45
N THR A 124 -28.08 -9.56 -8.08
CA THR A 124 -28.68 -9.85 -9.37
C THR A 124 -30.22 -9.98 -9.27
N LYS A 125 -30.91 -9.90 -10.38
CA LYS A 125 -32.36 -10.13 -10.46
C LYS A 125 -32.77 -11.52 -9.94
N ASN A 126 -31.89 -12.50 -10.08
CA ASN A 126 -32.09 -13.86 -9.58
C ASN A 126 -31.82 -14.00 -8.06
N GLY A 127 -31.44 -12.93 -7.39
CA GLY A 127 -31.17 -12.88 -5.95
C GLY A 127 -29.75 -13.27 -5.55
N GLU A 128 -28.85 -13.55 -6.48
CA GLU A 128 -27.43 -13.80 -6.16
C GLU A 128 -26.77 -12.52 -5.65
N ILE A 129 -25.95 -12.64 -4.59
CA ILE A 129 -25.22 -11.51 -4.05
C ILE A 129 -23.75 -11.69 -4.38
N TRP A 130 -23.16 -10.64 -4.91
CA TRP A 130 -21.76 -10.56 -5.28
C TRP A 130 -21.09 -9.37 -4.60
N CYS A 131 -19.86 -9.52 -4.16
CA CYS A 131 -19.06 -8.42 -3.67
C CYS A 131 -17.66 -8.39 -4.32
N ALA A 132 -17.17 -7.20 -4.55
CA ALA A 132 -15.80 -6.94 -4.92
C ALA A 132 -14.99 -6.54 -3.69
N ALA A 133 -14.00 -7.35 -3.32
CA ALA A 133 -12.93 -6.94 -2.43
C ALA A 133 -11.83 -6.22 -3.24
N MET A 134 -10.70 -5.91 -2.61
CA MET A 134 -9.65 -5.14 -3.27
C MET A 134 -9.00 -5.86 -4.45
N MET A 135 -8.84 -7.18 -4.35
CA MET A 135 -8.15 -8.01 -5.36
C MET A 135 -9.06 -9.06 -6.01
N ASP A 136 -10.12 -9.47 -5.32
CA ASP A 136 -10.94 -10.60 -5.68
C ASP A 136 -12.42 -10.28 -5.67
N VAL A 137 -13.20 -11.06 -6.43
CA VAL A 137 -14.66 -11.05 -6.42
C VAL A 137 -15.15 -12.26 -5.64
N TYR A 138 -16.22 -12.09 -4.88
CA TYR A 138 -16.83 -13.15 -4.08
C TYR A 138 -18.30 -13.24 -4.39
N ARG A 139 -18.83 -14.46 -4.40
CA ARG A 139 -20.25 -14.78 -4.46
C ARG A 139 -20.72 -15.33 -3.12
N PHE A 140 -21.86 -14.90 -2.62
CA PHE A 140 -22.48 -15.45 -1.44
C PHE A 140 -23.28 -16.70 -1.78
N ASP A 141 -23.00 -17.84 -1.17
CA ASP A 141 -23.66 -19.13 -1.43
C ASP A 141 -24.87 -19.42 -0.53
N GLY A 142 -25.29 -18.45 0.27
CA GLY A 142 -26.35 -18.57 1.27
C GLY A 142 -25.84 -18.87 2.68
N LYS A 143 -24.54 -19.21 2.85
CA LYS A 143 -23.90 -19.50 4.15
C LYS A 143 -22.62 -18.72 4.36
N GLU A 144 -21.82 -18.57 3.27
CA GLU A 144 -20.53 -17.90 3.31
C GLU A 144 -20.16 -17.33 1.95
N TRP A 145 -19.21 -16.41 1.96
CA TRP A 145 -18.63 -15.84 0.74
C TRP A 145 -17.63 -16.83 0.14
N LYS A 146 -17.79 -17.13 -1.14
CA LYS A 146 -16.86 -17.95 -1.90
C LYS A 146 -16.14 -17.11 -2.92
N MET A 147 -14.81 -17.22 -2.95
CA MET A 147 -13.97 -16.53 -3.93
C MET A 147 -14.30 -17.02 -5.33
N PHE A 148 -14.48 -16.09 -6.23
CA PHE A 148 -14.68 -16.32 -7.64
C PHE A 148 -13.41 -15.84 -8.39
N PRO A 149 -12.60 -16.75 -8.93
CA PRO A 149 -11.36 -16.37 -9.58
C PRO A 149 -11.61 -15.63 -10.89
N LEU A 150 -11.01 -14.46 -11.04
CA LEU A 150 -10.90 -13.78 -12.33
C LEU A 150 -9.62 -14.26 -12.99
N ALA A 151 -9.75 -14.90 -14.15
CA ALA A 151 -8.58 -15.36 -14.89
C ALA A 151 -7.66 -14.19 -15.26
N ASP A 152 -6.35 -14.36 -15.04
CA ASP A 152 -5.31 -13.40 -15.39
C ASP A 152 -5.45 -12.01 -14.73
N ASN A 153 -6.10 -11.94 -13.55
CA ASN A 153 -6.23 -10.68 -12.84
C ASN A 153 -5.11 -10.50 -11.80
N GLU A 154 -4.19 -9.61 -12.08
CA GLU A 154 -3.19 -9.12 -11.14
C GLU A 154 -3.52 -7.69 -10.63
N GLU A 155 -4.61 -7.11 -11.11
CA GLU A 155 -4.98 -5.74 -10.82
C GLU A 155 -6.00 -5.63 -9.70
N ARG A 156 -6.03 -4.46 -9.07
CA ARG A 156 -7.06 -4.13 -8.09
C ARG A 156 -8.40 -3.95 -8.77
N ILE A 157 -9.43 -4.53 -8.18
CA ILE A 157 -10.81 -4.30 -8.61
C ILE A 157 -11.19 -2.87 -8.21
N ALA A 158 -11.66 -2.11 -9.17
CA ALA A 158 -12.14 -0.75 -8.96
C ALA A 158 -13.58 -0.76 -8.44
N ASP A 159 -14.45 -1.52 -9.14
CA ASP A 159 -15.87 -1.60 -8.83
C ASP A 159 -16.51 -2.85 -9.45
N ILE A 160 -17.73 -3.18 -9.01
CA ILE A 160 -18.61 -4.14 -9.68
C ILE A 160 -19.98 -3.52 -9.91
N THR A 161 -20.63 -3.90 -11.02
CA THR A 161 -21.99 -3.48 -11.35
C THR A 161 -22.74 -4.61 -12.04
N LEU A 162 -24.04 -4.42 -12.28
CA LEU A 162 -24.88 -5.36 -13.00
C LEU A 162 -24.88 -5.04 -14.50
N THR A 163 -25.09 -6.06 -15.32
CA THR A 163 -25.46 -5.89 -16.74
C THR A 163 -26.85 -5.24 -16.86
N LYS A 164 -27.17 -4.74 -18.04
CA LYS A 164 -28.47 -4.06 -18.31
C LYS A 164 -29.69 -4.91 -17.93
N ASP A 165 -29.61 -6.21 -18.13
CA ASP A 165 -30.65 -7.16 -17.77
C ASP A 165 -30.61 -7.63 -16.31
N SER A 166 -29.57 -7.19 -15.58
CA SER A 166 -29.30 -7.53 -14.17
C SER A 166 -29.14 -9.04 -13.89
N THR A 167 -28.81 -9.83 -14.90
CA THR A 167 -28.59 -11.29 -14.77
C THR A 167 -27.13 -11.65 -14.55
N SER A 168 -26.22 -10.81 -15.01
CA SER A 168 -24.77 -10.99 -14.93
C SER A 168 -24.13 -9.81 -14.22
N ILE A 169 -22.89 -9.97 -13.81
CA ILE A 169 -22.12 -8.91 -13.17
C ILE A 169 -20.96 -8.48 -14.08
N ILE A 170 -20.58 -7.22 -13.92
CA ILE A 170 -19.42 -6.62 -14.56
C ILE A 170 -18.45 -6.22 -13.44
N ALA A 171 -17.28 -6.85 -13.39
CA ALA A 171 -16.19 -6.42 -12.51
C ALA A 171 -15.21 -5.58 -13.32
N MET A 172 -14.88 -4.42 -12.80
CA MET A 172 -14.00 -3.46 -13.46
C MET A 172 -12.66 -3.38 -12.72
N THR A 173 -11.57 -3.52 -13.45
CA THR A 173 -10.21 -3.29 -12.97
C THR A 173 -9.68 -1.98 -13.55
N ARG A 174 -8.39 -1.73 -13.41
CA ARG A 174 -7.74 -0.55 -13.99
C ARG A 174 -7.73 -0.57 -15.52
N SER A 175 -7.47 -1.75 -16.12
CA SER A 175 -7.24 -1.88 -17.56
C SER A 175 -8.29 -2.75 -18.27
N ALA A 176 -9.07 -3.53 -17.53
CA ALA A 176 -9.98 -4.51 -18.09
C ALA A 176 -11.36 -4.52 -17.42
N VAL A 177 -12.32 -5.06 -18.16
CA VAL A 177 -13.67 -5.36 -17.68
C VAL A 177 -13.88 -6.86 -17.78
N TYR A 178 -14.37 -7.46 -16.72
CA TYR A 178 -14.72 -8.87 -16.64
C TYR A 178 -16.24 -8.99 -16.56
N GLU A 179 -16.85 -9.56 -17.59
CA GLU A 179 -18.25 -9.93 -17.54
C GLU A 179 -18.38 -11.36 -17.04
N ILE A 180 -19.12 -11.55 -15.97
CA ILE A 180 -19.32 -12.84 -15.30
C ILE A 180 -20.80 -13.18 -15.43
N SER A 181 -21.11 -14.17 -16.27
CA SER A 181 -22.47 -14.69 -16.45
C SER A 181 -22.61 -16.00 -15.70
N GLY A 182 -23.59 -16.09 -14.78
CA GLY A 182 -24.02 -17.36 -14.25
C GLY A 182 -24.64 -18.23 -15.33
N LYS A 183 -24.21 -19.49 -15.48
CA LYS A 183 -24.98 -20.43 -16.30
C LYS A 183 -26.40 -20.52 -15.76
N LYS A 184 -27.40 -20.42 -16.62
CA LYS A 184 -28.73 -20.97 -16.32
C LYS A 184 -28.57 -22.47 -16.15
N THR A 185 -28.53 -22.92 -14.90
CA THR A 185 -28.81 -24.31 -14.58
C THR A 185 -30.30 -24.50 -14.83
N ASP A 186 -30.64 -25.24 -15.88
CA ASP A 186 -31.96 -25.81 -16.00
C ASP A 186 -32.22 -26.65 -14.75
N ALA A 187 -33.10 -26.15 -13.90
CA ALA A 187 -33.35 -26.64 -12.56
C ALA A 187 -34.17 -27.93 -12.59
N ALA A 188 -33.58 -29.03 -13.03
CA ALA A 188 -34.27 -30.31 -12.93
C ALA A 188 -33.43 -31.53 -12.51
N ASN A 189 -32.14 -31.54 -12.53
CA ASN A 189 -31.38 -32.71 -12.04
C ASN A 189 -29.89 -32.38 -11.90
N GLU A 190 -29.45 -32.01 -10.68
CA GLU A 190 -28.07 -32.35 -10.31
C GLU A 190 -27.88 -32.24 -8.78
N LYS A 191 -27.30 -33.29 -8.24
CA LYS A 191 -26.93 -33.45 -6.83
C LYS A 191 -26.03 -32.30 -6.37
N ARG A 192 -26.22 -31.83 -5.14
CA ARG A 192 -25.60 -30.68 -4.47
C ARG A 192 -24.08 -30.77 -4.19
N ASP A 193 -23.33 -31.56 -4.94
CA ASP A 193 -21.91 -31.78 -4.69
C ASP A 193 -21.10 -31.48 -5.95
N ALA A 194 -20.68 -30.27 -6.12
CA ALA A 194 -19.52 -29.78 -6.85
C ALA A 194 -19.73 -28.34 -7.35
N ILE A 195 -19.43 -27.35 -6.51
CA ILE A 195 -19.37 -25.94 -6.95
C ILE A 195 -18.01 -25.73 -7.67
N SER A 196 -17.87 -26.38 -8.81
CA SER A 196 -16.98 -25.98 -9.89
C SER A 196 -17.85 -25.57 -11.08
N GLU A 197 -18.82 -24.67 -10.84
CA GLU A 197 -19.56 -24.07 -11.95
C GLU A 197 -18.61 -23.17 -12.71
N LYS A 198 -18.27 -23.60 -13.92
CA LYS A 198 -17.65 -22.77 -14.97
C LYS A 198 -18.61 -21.64 -15.34
N ALA A 199 -18.70 -20.61 -14.49
CA ALA A 199 -19.27 -19.36 -14.95
C ALA A 199 -18.40 -18.83 -16.10
N ASN A 200 -19.01 -18.38 -17.16
CA ASN A 200 -18.29 -17.82 -18.29
C ASN A 200 -17.76 -16.45 -17.86
N VAL A 201 -16.46 -16.33 -17.71
CA VAL A 201 -15.77 -15.08 -17.49
C VAL A 201 -15.22 -14.58 -18.82
N THR A 202 -15.74 -13.48 -19.30
CA THR A 202 -15.25 -12.85 -20.54
C THR A 202 -14.47 -11.59 -20.17
N ARG A 203 -13.17 -11.58 -20.45
CA ARG A 203 -12.33 -10.38 -20.29
C ARG A 203 -12.45 -9.49 -21.51
N LYS A 204 -12.75 -8.22 -21.30
CA LYS A 204 -12.80 -7.17 -22.33
C LYS A 204 -11.85 -6.05 -21.95
N ILE A 205 -11.17 -5.48 -22.94
CA ILE A 205 -10.35 -4.28 -22.74
C ILE A 205 -11.30 -3.07 -22.69
N ILE A 206 -11.04 -2.13 -21.80
CA ILE A 206 -11.80 -0.89 -21.70
C ILE A 206 -11.57 -0.07 -22.96
N GLY A 207 -12.64 0.22 -23.69
CA GLY A 207 -12.59 1.10 -24.87
C GLY A 207 -12.29 2.54 -24.45
N GLN A 208 -11.59 3.27 -25.31
CA GLN A 208 -11.33 4.69 -25.09
C GLN A 208 -12.50 5.53 -25.62
N PRO A 209 -12.94 6.57 -24.88
CA PRO A 209 -13.87 7.56 -25.42
C PRO A 209 -13.29 8.27 -26.64
N GLU A 210 -14.14 8.68 -27.56
CA GLU A 210 -13.74 9.47 -28.74
C GLU A 210 -13.07 10.77 -28.27
N GLY A 211 -11.92 11.10 -28.86
CA GLY A 211 -11.13 12.29 -28.49
C GLY A 211 -10.37 12.19 -27.16
N PHE A 212 -10.33 11.01 -26.51
CA PHE A 212 -9.56 10.83 -25.29
C PHE A 212 -8.06 11.00 -25.53
N VAL A 213 -7.44 11.90 -24.77
CA VAL A 213 -5.99 12.07 -24.74
C VAL A 213 -5.48 11.54 -23.39
N PRO A 214 -4.64 10.51 -23.40
CA PRO A 214 -4.08 9.97 -22.15
C PRO A 214 -3.15 11.00 -21.52
N GLU A 215 -3.48 11.41 -20.30
CA GLU A 215 -2.70 12.37 -19.53
C GLU A 215 -2.29 11.76 -18.19
N VAL A 216 -1.02 11.92 -17.84
CA VAL A 216 -0.48 11.50 -16.53
C VAL A 216 0.06 12.71 -15.80
N THR A 217 -0.28 12.87 -14.52
CA THR A 217 0.26 13.96 -13.70
C THR A 217 1.76 13.75 -13.48
N LEU A 218 2.52 14.85 -13.47
CA LEU A 218 3.94 14.79 -13.11
C LEU A 218 4.15 14.22 -11.69
N PHE A 219 3.20 14.47 -10.79
CA PHE A 219 3.21 13.86 -9.46
C PHE A 219 3.20 12.33 -9.53
N LYS A 220 2.34 11.74 -10.37
CA LYS A 220 2.28 10.28 -10.53
C LYS A 220 3.58 9.71 -11.08
N THR A 221 4.19 10.39 -12.04
CA THR A 221 5.49 10.03 -12.62
C THR A 221 6.58 10.03 -11.54
N VAL A 222 6.68 11.13 -10.76
CA VAL A 222 7.66 11.24 -9.68
C VAL A 222 7.41 10.19 -8.58
N TRP A 223 6.15 9.91 -8.27
CA TRP A 223 5.81 8.84 -7.32
C TRP A 223 6.33 7.47 -7.79
N ASN A 224 6.03 7.09 -9.03
CA ASN A 224 6.48 5.81 -9.59
C ASN A 224 8.01 5.73 -9.66
N LEU A 225 8.67 6.86 -9.93
CA LEU A 225 10.11 6.96 -9.96
C LEU A 225 10.74 6.82 -8.56
N HIS A 226 10.13 7.47 -7.56
CA HIS A 226 10.56 7.40 -6.15
C HIS A 226 10.40 6.01 -5.55
N SER A 227 9.29 5.34 -5.82
CA SER A 227 8.99 4.00 -5.33
C SER A 227 9.69 2.89 -6.13
N GLY A 228 10.31 3.21 -7.27
CA GLY A 228 10.86 2.24 -8.21
C GLY A 228 9.80 1.50 -9.03
N ALA A 229 8.51 1.76 -8.80
CA ALA A 229 7.42 1.07 -9.49
C ALA A 229 7.45 1.27 -11.02
N PHE A 230 8.11 2.34 -11.49
CA PHE A 230 8.36 2.62 -12.90
C PHE A 230 9.03 1.45 -13.65
N PHE A 231 9.92 0.75 -12.97
CA PHE A 231 10.63 -0.41 -13.49
C PHE A 231 10.08 -1.75 -12.94
N GLY A 232 8.84 -1.76 -12.46
CA GLY A 232 8.20 -2.94 -11.92
C GLY A 232 8.88 -3.47 -10.64
N LEU A 233 8.95 -4.80 -10.51
CA LEU A 233 9.55 -5.45 -9.33
C LEU A 233 11.05 -5.14 -9.20
N ALA A 234 11.78 -5.16 -10.30
CA ALA A 234 13.22 -4.87 -10.29
C ALA A 234 13.53 -3.47 -9.74
N GLY A 235 12.77 -2.45 -10.16
CA GLY A 235 12.93 -1.10 -9.65
C GLY A 235 12.61 -0.97 -8.16
N ARG A 236 11.57 -1.64 -7.69
CA ARG A 236 11.21 -1.67 -6.25
C ARG A 236 12.33 -2.31 -5.43
N LEU A 237 12.90 -3.42 -5.87
CA LEU A 237 14.02 -4.08 -5.19
C LEU A 237 15.26 -3.19 -5.13
N VAL A 238 15.54 -2.40 -6.18
CA VAL A 238 16.64 -1.43 -6.17
C VAL A 238 16.39 -0.35 -5.12
N VAL A 239 15.18 0.21 -5.04
CA VAL A 239 14.82 1.22 -4.03
C VAL A 239 14.90 0.64 -2.61
N ASP A 240 14.46 -0.61 -2.41
CA ASP A 240 14.57 -1.29 -1.12
C ASP A 240 16.03 -1.53 -0.72
N ALA A 241 16.89 -1.92 -1.67
CA ALA A 241 18.33 -2.06 -1.42
C ALA A 241 18.96 -0.72 -0.98
N ILE A 242 18.57 0.40 -1.61
CA ILE A 242 19.02 1.74 -1.20
C ILE A 242 18.48 2.06 0.21
N ALA A 243 17.23 1.73 0.51
CA ALA A 243 16.65 1.94 1.84
C ALA A 243 17.41 1.14 2.91
N ILE A 244 17.79 -0.10 2.63
CA ILE A 244 18.62 -0.92 3.52
C ILE A 244 19.99 -0.27 3.74
N VAL A 245 20.64 0.23 2.70
CA VAL A 245 21.91 0.96 2.82
C VAL A 245 21.75 2.20 3.68
N LEU A 246 20.66 2.98 3.52
CA LEU A 246 20.36 4.14 4.36
C LEU A 246 20.11 3.76 5.83
N ILE A 247 19.48 2.63 6.10
CA ILE A 247 19.35 2.09 7.45
C ILE A 247 20.73 1.81 8.06
N ILE A 248 21.61 1.13 7.32
CA ILE A 248 22.98 0.83 7.76
C ILE A 248 23.76 2.13 8.00
N LEU A 249 23.67 3.10 7.09
CA LEU A 249 24.29 4.42 7.24
C LEU A 249 23.77 5.16 8.47
N SER A 250 22.48 5.11 8.74
CA SER A 250 21.86 5.74 9.90
C SER A 250 22.37 5.10 11.20
N ILE A 251 22.36 3.77 11.29
CA ILE A 251 22.84 3.02 12.45
C ILE A 251 24.34 3.28 12.67
N THR A 252 25.16 3.16 11.64
CA THR A 252 26.61 3.41 11.75
C THR A 252 26.91 4.88 12.08
N GLY A 253 26.11 5.83 11.58
CA GLY A 253 26.20 7.24 11.93
C GLY A 253 25.94 7.50 13.43
N ILE A 254 24.88 6.89 13.98
CA ILE A 254 24.57 6.94 15.43
C ILE A 254 25.73 6.33 16.25
N ILE A 255 26.23 5.17 15.82
CA ILE A 255 27.35 4.50 16.49
C ILE A 255 28.57 5.42 16.48
N LEU A 256 28.93 6.01 15.34
CA LEU A 256 30.06 6.94 15.20
C LEU A 256 29.87 8.24 16.01
N PHE A 257 28.64 8.64 16.27
CA PHE A 257 28.34 9.75 17.17
C PHE A 257 28.63 9.39 18.63
N ILE A 258 28.23 8.20 19.10
CA ILE A 258 28.29 7.76 20.49
C ILE A 258 29.69 7.28 20.88
N LEU A 259 30.40 6.55 19.99
CA LEU A 259 31.69 5.92 20.31
C LEU A 259 32.75 6.87 20.86
N PRO A 260 32.94 8.10 20.32
CA PRO A 260 33.94 9.03 20.88
C PRO A 260 33.69 9.40 22.36
N TYR A 261 32.40 9.48 22.77
CA TYR A 261 32.05 9.76 24.17
C TYR A 261 32.34 8.54 25.05
N ARG A 262 32.03 7.33 24.58
CA ARG A 262 32.33 6.09 25.29
C ARG A 262 33.84 5.88 25.44
N ILE A 263 34.61 6.12 24.38
CA ILE A 263 36.09 6.01 24.42
C ILE A 263 36.69 6.99 25.44
N ARG A 264 36.21 8.25 25.45
CA ARG A 264 36.66 9.25 26.46
C ARG A 264 36.33 8.82 27.86
N ARG A 265 35.16 8.21 28.10
CA ARG A 265 34.78 7.68 29.43
C ARG A 265 35.71 6.55 29.85
N GLN A 266 35.99 5.57 28.96
CA GLN A 266 36.88 4.46 29.25
C GLN A 266 38.34 4.95 29.51
N LYS A 267 38.78 5.97 28.79
CA LYS A 267 40.06 6.60 29.01
C LYS A 267 40.16 7.19 30.43
N ARG A 268 39.11 7.84 30.93
CA ARG A 268 39.05 8.38 32.31
C ARG A 268 39.07 7.26 33.35
N LEU A 269 38.47 6.12 33.04
CA LEU A 269 38.42 4.94 33.91
C LEU A 269 39.67 4.06 33.80
N GLN A 270 40.67 4.48 33.02
CA GLN A 270 41.91 3.75 32.74
C GLN A 270 41.70 2.31 32.18
N ALA A 271 40.50 2.02 31.65
CA ALA A 271 40.12 0.72 31.08
C ALA A 271 40.72 0.56 29.67
N ARG A 272 42.02 0.29 29.59
CA ARG A 272 42.78 0.25 28.32
C ARG A 272 42.23 -0.76 27.32
N GLU A 273 41.88 -1.94 27.74
CA GLU A 273 41.33 -2.99 26.85
C GLU A 273 40.00 -2.59 26.21
N SER A 274 39.06 -2.09 27.02
CA SER A 274 37.77 -1.60 26.56
C SER A 274 37.93 -0.41 25.59
N MET A 275 38.88 0.48 25.84
CA MET A 275 39.19 1.60 24.97
C MET A 275 39.70 1.13 23.61
N LEU A 276 40.61 0.14 23.58
CA LEU A 276 41.12 -0.44 22.31
C LEU A 276 40.03 -1.13 21.53
N LYS A 277 39.16 -1.90 22.19
CA LYS A 277 37.99 -2.56 21.53
C LYS A 277 37.04 -1.55 20.89
N LEU A 278 36.67 -0.48 21.61
CA LEU A 278 35.83 0.60 21.07
C LEU A 278 36.53 1.37 19.95
N GLY A 279 37.86 1.54 20.02
CA GLY A 279 38.65 2.15 18.95
C GLY A 279 38.60 1.34 17.64
N LYS A 280 38.81 0.03 17.74
CA LYS A 280 38.64 -0.88 16.56
C LYS A 280 37.24 -0.81 15.97
N GLN A 281 36.22 -0.82 16.81
CA GLN A 281 34.83 -0.69 16.41
C GLN A 281 34.58 0.65 15.70
N MET A 282 35.14 1.75 16.20
CA MET A 282 35.02 3.05 15.55
C MET A 282 35.65 3.08 14.17
N VAL A 283 36.85 2.52 14.00
CA VAL A 283 37.52 2.44 12.68
C VAL A 283 36.72 1.59 11.70
N PHE A 284 36.23 0.43 12.13
CA PHE A 284 35.39 -0.44 11.31
C PHE A 284 34.11 0.27 10.83
N ASN A 285 33.35 0.88 11.76
CA ASN A 285 32.12 1.59 11.39
C ASN A 285 32.42 2.80 10.49
N ALA A 286 33.47 3.57 10.73
CA ALA A 286 33.85 4.71 9.89
C ALA A 286 34.21 4.26 8.47
N LYS A 287 34.96 3.17 8.33
CA LYS A 287 35.31 2.60 7.02
C LYS A 287 34.07 2.25 6.20
N TRP A 288 33.13 1.49 6.80
CA TRP A 288 31.92 1.05 6.10
C TRP A 288 30.94 2.21 5.85
N HIS A 289 30.74 3.09 6.84
CA HIS A 289 29.90 4.29 6.66
C HIS A 289 30.38 5.14 5.47
N ASN A 290 31.67 5.43 5.40
CA ASN A 290 32.23 6.21 4.30
C ASN A 290 32.13 5.47 2.96
N LYS A 291 32.47 4.17 2.92
CA LYS A 291 32.45 3.38 1.69
C LYS A 291 31.03 3.27 1.12
N LEU A 292 30.05 2.94 1.95
CA LEU A 292 28.65 2.82 1.54
C LEU A 292 28.09 4.19 1.15
N GLY A 293 28.33 5.23 1.96
CA GLY A 293 27.86 6.57 1.67
C GLY A 293 28.40 7.11 0.34
N TYR A 294 29.69 6.88 0.06
CA TYR A 294 30.28 7.29 -1.19
C TYR A 294 29.74 6.49 -2.41
N ALA A 295 29.61 5.18 -2.27
CA ALA A 295 29.15 4.31 -3.34
C ALA A 295 27.68 4.57 -3.72
N THR A 296 26.85 5.02 -2.77
CA THR A 296 25.41 5.20 -3.01
C THR A 296 24.96 6.66 -3.08
N ILE A 297 25.88 7.63 -3.08
CA ILE A 297 25.54 9.05 -2.96
C ILE A 297 24.57 9.54 -4.04
N ILE A 298 24.76 9.08 -5.29
CA ILE A 298 23.90 9.48 -6.42
C ILE A 298 22.48 8.93 -6.23
N LEU A 299 22.36 7.66 -5.87
CA LEU A 299 21.06 7.01 -5.69
C LEU A 299 20.31 7.55 -4.46
N THR A 300 21.04 7.83 -3.38
CA THR A 300 20.44 8.41 -2.16
C THR A 300 20.02 9.87 -2.41
N LEU A 301 20.78 10.63 -3.18
CA LEU A 301 20.42 11.99 -3.57
C LEU A 301 19.16 11.99 -4.45
N TRP A 302 19.08 11.07 -5.42
CA TRP A 302 17.89 10.90 -6.24
C TRP A 302 16.65 10.61 -5.39
N LEU A 303 16.72 9.62 -4.49
CA LEU A 303 15.58 9.32 -3.60
C LEU A 303 15.21 10.52 -2.71
N ALA A 304 16.18 11.29 -2.24
CA ALA A 304 15.92 12.49 -1.45
C ALA A 304 15.18 13.55 -2.28
N ILE A 305 15.65 13.85 -3.50
CA ILE A 305 15.03 14.84 -4.38
C ILE A 305 13.61 14.42 -4.77
N THR A 306 13.45 13.17 -5.24
CA THR A 306 12.11 12.67 -5.60
C THR A 306 11.16 12.65 -4.40
N GLY A 307 11.64 12.27 -3.20
CA GLY A 307 10.86 12.33 -1.97
C GLY A 307 10.43 13.74 -1.57
N MET A 308 11.31 14.75 -1.75
CA MET A 308 10.96 16.15 -1.53
C MET A 308 9.85 16.61 -2.49
N CYS A 309 9.89 16.17 -3.74
CA CYS A 309 8.87 16.46 -4.75
C CYS A 309 7.49 15.87 -4.41
N LEU A 310 7.41 14.87 -3.55
CA LEU A 310 6.16 14.25 -3.11
C LEU A 310 5.52 14.96 -1.89
N ARG A 311 6.08 16.05 -1.43
CA ARG A 311 5.60 16.84 -0.29
C ARG A 311 5.32 18.29 -0.68
N PRO A 312 4.32 18.96 -0.04
CA PRO A 312 4.15 20.40 -0.22
C PRO A 312 5.41 21.17 0.23
N PRO A 313 5.79 22.26 -0.44
CA PRO A 313 5.08 22.90 -1.54
C PRO A 313 5.36 22.33 -2.95
N LEU A 314 6.42 21.50 -3.13
CA LEU A 314 6.85 21.02 -4.46
C LEU A 314 5.83 20.07 -5.10
N MET A 315 5.05 19.34 -4.29
CA MET A 315 4.00 18.45 -4.79
C MET A 315 2.92 19.21 -5.56
N ILE A 316 2.57 20.44 -5.15
CA ILE A 316 1.45 21.19 -5.72
C ILE A 316 1.61 21.43 -7.22
N PRO A 317 2.71 22.05 -7.70
CA PRO A 317 2.88 22.24 -9.14
C PRO A 317 2.97 20.92 -9.92
N LEU A 318 3.50 19.85 -9.32
CA LEU A 318 3.56 18.53 -9.97
C LEU A 318 2.19 17.87 -10.10
N ALA A 319 1.30 18.07 -9.14
CA ALA A 319 -0.06 17.56 -9.19
C ALA A 319 -0.95 18.33 -10.19
N MET A 320 -0.68 19.63 -10.38
CA MET A 320 -1.43 20.48 -11.31
C MET A 320 -0.97 20.36 -12.77
N ASN A 321 0.27 19.94 -13.00
CA ASN A 321 0.81 19.77 -14.34
C ASN A 321 0.65 18.33 -14.81
N LYS A 322 0.20 18.19 -16.03
CA LYS A 322 0.01 16.93 -16.73
C LYS A 322 0.98 16.83 -17.90
N THR A 323 1.44 15.64 -18.17
CA THR A 323 2.15 15.31 -19.40
C THR A 323 1.19 14.61 -20.34
N THR A 324 1.01 15.14 -21.53
CA THR A 324 0.37 14.44 -22.62
C THR A 324 1.35 13.43 -23.19
N GLU A 325 0.98 12.17 -23.16
CA GLU A 325 1.74 11.16 -23.86
C GLU A 325 1.41 11.24 -25.36
N LYS A 326 2.36 11.71 -26.15
CA LYS A 326 2.44 11.34 -27.55
C LYS A 326 3.04 9.93 -27.62
N VAL A 327 2.22 8.93 -27.27
CA VAL A 327 2.68 7.55 -27.28
C VAL A 327 2.75 7.09 -28.73
N LYS A 328 3.94 6.70 -29.15
CA LYS A 328 4.08 5.80 -30.29
C LYS A 328 3.65 4.42 -29.81
N ASP A 329 2.79 3.77 -30.55
CA ASP A 329 2.39 2.39 -30.29
C ASP A 329 3.61 1.52 -29.95
N GLY A 330 3.52 0.77 -28.85
CA GLY A 330 4.58 -0.09 -28.39
C GLY A 330 5.52 0.49 -27.30
N ASN A 331 5.16 1.62 -26.67
CA ASN A 331 5.93 2.11 -25.52
C ASN A 331 5.62 1.31 -24.27
N VAL A 332 6.57 0.45 -23.88
CA VAL A 332 6.49 -0.43 -22.68
C VAL A 332 6.22 0.35 -21.38
N TRP A 333 6.52 1.65 -21.34
CA TRP A 333 6.33 2.52 -20.17
C TRP A 333 4.90 2.98 -20.00
N HIS A 334 4.11 2.99 -21.05
CA HIS A 334 2.72 3.42 -21.04
C HIS A 334 1.83 2.51 -20.19
N ASP A 335 1.98 1.20 -20.34
CA ASP A 335 1.13 0.21 -19.66
C ASP A 335 1.38 0.12 -18.15
N LYS A 336 2.45 0.76 -17.66
CA LYS A 336 2.87 0.71 -16.25
C LYS A 336 2.63 2.01 -15.46
N LEU A 337 2.24 3.07 -16.13
CA LEU A 337 1.89 4.36 -15.51
C LEU A 337 0.43 4.45 -15.19
#